data_a9b14307e1459bf6d2c856bce157a336
#
_entry.id   a9b14307e1459bf6d2c856bce157a336
#
_cell.length_a   1.000
_cell.length_b   1.000
_cell.length_c   1.000
_cell.angle_alpha   90.00
_cell.angle_beta   90.00
_cell.angle_gamma   90.00
#
_symmetry.space_group_name_H-M   'P 1'
#
loop_
_entity.id
_entity.type
_entity.pdbx_description
1 polymer ?
#
loop_
_entity_poly.entity_id
_entity_poly.type
_entity_poly.pdbx_seq_one_letter_code
_entity_poly.pdbx_strand_id
1 'polypeptide(L)'
;RKAFRSANGSLLEGAVERMRDGGSFSVPEKLDNRAVLHYNTSKMNDSKMKGELGVNPNMEFAIKTAQAYNAVCKPLCQELKLPQTAFDILMFLANNPDRRTASDIVEFRHIKANLVSMNVDRLVKEGYLERRAVAGDRRKTELLCTEKARSVIERGRAVQNTFFARLLTNTDEPTREAFFRTMEIIGKNLDDILKENA
;
A
#
# COMPACT_ATOMS: atom_id res chain seq x y z
N ARG A 1 -11.29 -17.51 13.03
CA ARG A 1 -12.52 -16.79 12.53
C ARG A 1 -12.94 -15.57 13.36
N LYS A 2 -12.50 -15.37 14.60
CA LYS A 2 -12.90 -14.20 15.44
C LYS A 2 -11.90 -13.03 15.42
N ALA A 3 -10.65 -13.20 15.02
CA ALA A 3 -9.62 -12.17 15.07
C ALA A 3 -9.65 -11.17 13.89
N PHE A 4 -10.32 -11.51 12.78
CA PHE A 4 -10.33 -10.69 11.56
C PHE A 4 -11.35 -9.52 11.61
N ARG A 5 -12.34 -9.58 12.51
CA ARG A 5 -13.39 -8.56 12.65
C ARG A 5 -12.97 -7.31 13.42
N SER A 6 -11.92 -7.38 14.23
CA SER A 6 -11.58 -6.31 15.19
C SER A 6 -10.62 -5.24 14.66
N ALA A 7 -9.80 -5.52 13.65
CA ALA A 7 -8.70 -4.62 13.29
C ALA A 7 -9.10 -3.45 12.37
N ASN A 8 -10.02 -3.66 11.44
CA ASN A 8 -10.33 -2.62 10.44
C ASN A 8 -11.44 -1.64 10.90
N GLY A 9 -12.43 -2.10 11.68
CA GLY A 9 -13.48 -1.23 12.22
C GLY A 9 -12.93 -0.23 13.23
N SER A 10 -12.08 -0.68 14.14
CA SER A 10 -11.52 0.18 15.21
C SER A 10 -10.51 1.23 14.69
N LEU A 11 -9.92 1.00 13.53
CA LEU A 11 -8.93 1.91 12.92
C LEU A 11 -9.56 3.09 12.19
N LEU A 12 -10.67 2.84 11.49
CA LEU A 12 -11.46 3.90 10.85
C LEU A 12 -12.23 4.72 11.88
N GLU A 13 -12.79 4.08 12.91
CA GLU A 13 -13.42 4.78 14.04
C GLU A 13 -12.42 5.68 14.78
N GLY A 14 -11.20 5.19 15.04
CA GLY A 14 -10.15 5.99 15.66
C GLY A 14 -9.57 7.09 14.76
N ALA A 15 -9.71 6.99 13.43
CA ALA A 15 -9.34 8.04 12.48
C ALA A 15 -10.42 9.13 12.44
N VAL A 16 -11.68 8.74 12.42
CA VAL A 16 -12.84 9.62 12.46
C VAL A 16 -12.90 10.41 13.78
N GLU A 17 -12.58 9.76 14.91
CA GLU A 17 -12.60 10.39 16.23
C GLU A 17 -11.48 11.42 16.38
N ARG A 18 -10.27 11.15 15.84
CA ARG A 18 -9.15 12.11 15.81
C ARG A 18 -9.39 13.32 14.91
N MET A 19 -10.20 13.16 13.85
CA MET A 19 -10.61 14.27 13.00
C MET A 19 -11.57 15.23 13.72
N ARG A 20 -12.42 14.73 14.63
CA ARG A 20 -13.33 15.55 15.44
C ARG A 20 -12.62 16.49 16.41
N ASP A 21 -11.45 16.08 16.90
CA ASP A 21 -10.71 16.81 17.95
C ASP A 21 -9.71 17.84 17.40
N GLY A 22 -9.77 18.18 16.10
CA GLY A 22 -8.89 19.18 15.46
C GLY A 22 -7.42 18.79 15.44
N GLY A 23 -7.12 17.51 15.68
CA GLY A 23 -5.78 16.95 15.65
C GLY A 23 -5.20 16.86 14.24
N SER A 24 -3.91 17.03 14.12
CA SER A 24 -3.15 16.80 12.89
C SER A 24 -3.49 15.41 12.32
N PHE A 25 -3.92 15.36 11.05
CA PHE A 25 -4.23 14.13 10.35
C PHE A 25 -2.97 13.29 10.21
N SER A 26 -2.79 12.35 11.10
CA SER A 26 -1.89 11.22 10.88
C SER A 26 -2.73 10.09 10.27
N VAL A 27 -2.38 9.71 9.04
CA VAL A 27 -2.94 8.51 8.40
C VAL A 27 -2.80 7.37 9.40
N PRO A 28 -3.87 6.60 9.70
CA PRO A 28 -3.77 5.44 10.57
C PRO A 28 -2.65 4.55 10.06
N GLU A 29 -1.80 4.10 10.95
CA GLU A 29 -0.61 3.27 10.68
C GLU A 29 -0.91 1.99 9.88
N LYS A 30 -2.20 1.68 9.68
CA LYS A 30 -2.75 0.47 9.06
C LYS A 30 -3.80 0.76 7.98
N LEU A 31 -3.74 1.91 7.27
CA LEU A 31 -4.48 1.99 6.03
C LEU A 31 -3.90 0.96 5.07
N ASP A 32 -4.62 -0.14 4.94
CA ASP A 32 -4.31 -1.19 3.98
C ASP A 32 -4.34 -0.55 2.58
N ASN A 33 -3.17 -0.32 2.01
CA ASN A 33 -2.96 0.25 0.67
C ASN A 33 -3.53 -0.65 -0.45
N ARG A 34 -4.44 -1.58 -0.13
CA ARG A 34 -5.01 -2.55 -1.07
C ARG A 34 -5.76 -1.92 -2.22
N ALA A 35 -6.44 -0.80 -1.99
CA ALA A 35 -7.31 -0.23 -3.01
C ALA A 35 -6.58 0.71 -3.99
N VAL A 36 -5.41 1.25 -3.64
CA VAL A 36 -4.81 2.38 -4.38
C VAL A 36 -3.62 1.99 -5.26
N LEU A 37 -2.97 0.84 -5.04
CA LEU A 37 -1.62 0.60 -5.58
C LEU A 37 -1.47 -0.61 -6.52
N HIS A 38 -2.53 -1.27 -6.93
CA HIS A 38 -2.40 -2.53 -7.68
C HIS A 38 -2.78 -2.48 -9.16
N TYR A 39 -2.71 -1.33 -9.80
CA TYR A 39 -2.68 -1.35 -11.25
C TYR A 39 -1.23 -1.48 -11.73
N ASN A 40 -0.92 -2.65 -12.27
CA ASN A 40 0.39 -3.01 -12.80
C ASN A 40 0.71 -2.13 -14.01
N THR A 41 1.41 -1.01 -13.79
CA THR A 41 1.82 -0.05 -14.83
C THR A 41 2.74 -0.68 -15.90
N SER A 42 3.25 -1.88 -15.68
CA SER A 42 4.12 -2.58 -16.63
C SER A 42 3.42 -3.08 -17.91
N LYS A 43 2.08 -3.08 -17.94
CA LYS A 43 1.31 -3.44 -19.15
C LYS A 43 0.79 -2.25 -19.96
N MET A 44 0.95 -1.03 -19.49
CA MET A 44 0.35 0.16 -20.12
C MET A 44 1.26 0.96 -21.05
N ASN A 45 2.43 0.44 -21.42
CA ASN A 45 3.29 1.06 -22.43
C ASN A 45 2.90 0.71 -23.89
N ASP A 46 1.77 0.01 -24.09
CA ASP A 46 1.26 -0.22 -25.43
C ASP A 46 0.40 0.97 -25.88
N SER A 47 1.01 1.83 -26.68
CA SER A 47 0.41 3.01 -27.33
C SER A 47 -0.77 2.69 -28.27
N LYS A 48 -1.20 1.44 -28.35
CA LYS A 48 -2.29 0.94 -29.21
C LYS A 48 -3.67 0.92 -28.56
N MET A 49 -3.80 1.15 -27.25
CA MET A 49 -5.12 1.17 -26.57
C MET A 49 -5.71 2.57 -26.38
N LYS A 50 -5.22 3.57 -27.10
CA LYS A 50 -5.75 4.96 -27.06
C LYS A 50 -6.93 5.22 -27.99
N GLY A 51 -7.43 4.22 -28.68
CA GLY A 51 -8.59 4.36 -29.55
C GLY A 51 -9.70 3.39 -29.16
N GLU A 52 -10.87 3.91 -28.81
CA GLU A 52 -12.20 3.26 -28.93
C GLU A 52 -12.78 2.46 -27.75
N LEU A 53 -12.19 2.35 -26.58
CA LEU A 53 -12.96 1.91 -25.41
C LEU A 53 -12.98 3.05 -24.40
N GLY A 54 -14.14 3.68 -24.21
CA GLY A 54 -14.36 4.65 -23.15
C GLY A 54 -13.90 4.04 -21.83
N VAL A 55 -12.76 4.52 -21.29
CA VAL A 55 -12.22 4.00 -20.03
C VAL A 55 -13.27 4.29 -18.96
N ASN A 56 -13.75 3.24 -18.30
CA ASN A 56 -14.66 3.40 -17.17
C ASN A 56 -14.08 4.42 -16.19
N PRO A 57 -14.81 5.47 -15.80
CA PRO A 57 -14.31 6.54 -14.92
C PRO A 57 -13.66 6.03 -13.63
N ASN A 58 -14.14 4.90 -13.11
CA ASN A 58 -13.56 4.26 -11.92
C ASN A 58 -12.17 3.68 -12.19
N MET A 59 -11.95 3.12 -13.39
CA MET A 59 -10.64 2.60 -13.81
C MET A 59 -9.66 3.75 -14.07
N GLU A 60 -10.11 4.82 -14.68
CA GLU A 60 -9.30 6.03 -14.88
C GLU A 60 -8.86 6.65 -13.56
N PHE A 61 -9.77 6.71 -12.57
CA PHE A 61 -9.45 7.18 -11.21
C PHE A 61 -8.34 6.34 -10.57
N ALA A 62 -8.45 5.00 -10.61
CA ALA A 62 -7.45 4.10 -10.04
C ALA A 62 -6.07 4.29 -10.71
N ILE A 63 -6.04 4.41 -12.04
CA ILE A 63 -4.82 4.65 -12.81
C ILE A 63 -4.20 6.00 -12.44
N LYS A 64 -4.97 7.08 -12.42
CA LYS A 64 -4.50 8.43 -12.07
C LYS A 64 -3.96 8.48 -10.65
N THR A 65 -4.63 7.81 -9.72
CA THR A 65 -4.19 7.72 -8.33
C THR A 65 -2.82 7.04 -8.20
N ALA A 66 -2.64 5.89 -8.89
CA ALA A 66 -1.35 5.18 -8.90
C ALA A 66 -0.24 6.03 -9.57
N GLN A 67 -0.53 6.69 -10.68
CA GLN A 67 0.43 7.57 -11.37
C GLN A 67 0.82 8.76 -10.49
N ALA A 68 -0.14 9.40 -9.83
CA ALA A 68 0.10 10.52 -8.93
C ALA A 68 0.95 10.10 -7.72
N TYR A 69 0.64 8.95 -7.11
CA TYR A 69 1.44 8.39 -6.02
C TYR A 69 2.89 8.13 -6.45
N ASN A 70 3.09 7.46 -7.58
CA ASN A 70 4.42 7.21 -8.12
C ASN A 70 5.20 8.51 -8.39
N ALA A 71 4.53 9.54 -8.93
CA ALA A 71 5.14 10.84 -9.18
C ALA A 71 5.60 11.53 -7.89
N VAL A 72 4.82 11.41 -6.82
CA VAL A 72 5.16 11.99 -5.49
C VAL A 72 6.28 11.21 -4.81
N CYS A 73 6.35 9.89 -4.97
CA CYS A 73 7.43 9.05 -4.42
C CYS A 73 8.76 9.17 -5.19
N LYS A 74 8.71 9.53 -6.47
CA LYS A 74 9.87 9.54 -7.37
C LYS A 74 11.09 10.33 -6.85
N PRO A 75 10.96 11.57 -6.32
CA PRO A 75 12.09 12.32 -5.80
C PRO A 75 12.81 11.59 -4.67
N LEU A 76 12.03 11.02 -3.73
CA LEU A 76 12.57 10.25 -2.60
C LEU A 76 13.29 8.98 -3.09
N CYS A 77 12.67 8.23 -4.00
CA CYS A 77 13.28 7.03 -4.59
C CYS A 77 14.59 7.35 -5.33
N GLN A 78 14.66 8.47 -6.05
CA GLN A 78 15.86 8.92 -6.75
C GLN A 78 17.00 9.28 -5.77
N GLU A 79 16.69 10.04 -4.73
CA GLU A 79 17.64 10.40 -3.68
C GLU A 79 18.22 9.16 -2.98
N LEU A 80 17.34 8.21 -2.63
CA LEU A 80 17.71 6.96 -1.98
C LEU A 80 18.37 5.95 -2.93
N LYS A 81 18.36 6.21 -4.24
CA LYS A 81 18.80 5.29 -5.30
C LYS A 81 18.07 3.94 -5.25
N LEU A 82 16.83 3.95 -4.77
CA LEU A 82 15.98 2.77 -4.70
C LEU A 82 14.99 2.76 -5.87
N PRO A 83 14.78 1.62 -6.54
CA PRO A 83 13.64 1.45 -7.43
C PRO A 83 12.33 1.61 -6.66
N GLN A 84 11.29 2.13 -7.33
CA GLN A 84 9.97 2.30 -6.74
C GLN A 84 9.45 0.98 -6.10
N THR A 85 9.62 -0.16 -6.79
CA THR A 85 9.20 -1.47 -6.27
C THR A 85 9.92 -1.84 -4.97
N ALA A 86 11.22 -1.52 -4.84
CA ALA A 86 11.96 -1.77 -3.60
C ALA A 86 11.44 -0.89 -2.47
N PHE A 87 11.20 0.39 -2.75
CA PHE A 87 10.59 1.33 -1.81
C PHE A 87 9.20 0.84 -1.36
N ASP A 88 8.36 0.42 -2.31
CA ASP A 88 7.01 -0.08 -2.02
C ASP A 88 7.04 -1.36 -1.16
N ILE A 89 8.01 -2.24 -1.37
CA ILE A 89 8.23 -3.44 -0.53
C ILE A 89 8.59 -3.03 0.91
N LEU A 90 9.50 -2.06 1.09
CA LEU A 90 9.83 -1.56 2.44
C LEU A 90 8.61 -0.96 3.14
N MET A 91 7.86 -0.13 2.43
CA MET A 91 6.65 0.49 2.99
C MET A 91 5.57 -0.55 3.31
N PHE A 92 5.41 -1.59 2.46
CA PHE A 92 4.49 -2.69 2.73
C PHE A 92 4.86 -3.43 4.02
N LEU A 93 6.11 -3.85 4.17
CA LEU A 93 6.57 -4.58 5.36
C LEU A 93 6.48 -3.72 6.63
N ALA A 94 6.79 -2.43 6.53
CA ALA A 94 6.70 -1.49 7.65
C ALA A 94 5.26 -1.24 8.11
N ASN A 95 4.29 -1.29 7.20
CA ASN A 95 2.89 -1.01 7.47
C ASN A 95 2.07 -2.28 7.77
N ASN A 96 2.63 -3.48 7.54
CA ASN A 96 1.96 -4.76 7.75
C ASN A 96 2.82 -5.71 8.60
N PRO A 97 2.92 -5.49 9.92
CA PRO A 97 3.81 -6.25 10.80
C PRO A 97 3.48 -7.74 10.90
N ASP A 98 2.26 -8.14 10.51
CA ASP A 98 1.80 -9.54 10.52
C ASP A 98 2.04 -10.25 9.16
N ARG A 99 2.60 -9.54 8.16
CA ARG A 99 2.79 -10.02 6.77
C ARG A 99 4.22 -9.79 6.33
N ARG A 100 5.09 -10.72 6.70
CA ARG A 100 6.54 -10.54 6.63
C ARG A 100 7.23 -11.44 5.62
N THR A 101 6.50 -12.20 4.79
CA THR A 101 7.13 -13.11 3.84
C THR A 101 7.09 -12.56 2.41
N ALA A 102 7.97 -13.07 1.55
CA ALA A 102 7.93 -12.76 0.12
C ALA A 102 6.61 -13.19 -0.52
N SER A 103 6.00 -14.28 -0.03
CA SER A 103 4.69 -14.74 -0.48
C SER A 103 3.59 -13.75 -0.13
N ASP A 104 3.63 -13.17 1.09
CA ASP A 104 2.69 -12.12 1.47
C ASP A 104 2.78 -10.91 0.53
N ILE A 105 4.01 -10.50 0.16
CA ILE A 105 4.20 -9.38 -0.77
C ILE A 105 3.60 -9.72 -2.14
N VAL A 106 3.84 -10.93 -2.66
CA VAL A 106 3.26 -11.39 -3.94
C VAL A 106 1.74 -11.38 -3.89
N GLU A 107 1.16 -11.97 -2.84
CA GLU A 107 -0.28 -12.12 -2.67
C GLU A 107 -0.98 -10.75 -2.50
N PHE A 108 -0.47 -9.91 -1.61
CA PHE A 108 -1.14 -8.66 -1.26
C PHE A 108 -0.79 -7.49 -2.17
N ARG A 109 0.38 -7.52 -2.81
CA ARG A 109 0.80 -6.46 -3.74
C ARG A 109 0.62 -6.85 -5.20
N HIS A 110 0.24 -8.09 -5.49
CA HIS A 110 0.10 -8.65 -6.84
C HIS A 110 1.32 -8.37 -7.74
N ILE A 111 2.51 -8.26 -7.13
CA ILE A 111 3.77 -8.09 -7.82
C ILE A 111 4.27 -9.48 -8.24
N LYS A 112 4.81 -9.62 -9.45
CA LYS A 112 5.37 -10.89 -9.91
C LYS A 112 6.47 -11.37 -8.96
N ALA A 113 6.45 -12.67 -8.62
CA ALA A 113 7.37 -13.27 -7.65
C ALA A 113 8.85 -13.01 -7.95
N ASN A 114 9.25 -13.04 -9.24
CA ASN A 114 10.62 -12.74 -9.64
C ASN A 114 11.02 -11.29 -9.33
N LEU A 115 10.11 -10.31 -9.49
CA LEU A 115 10.37 -8.92 -9.16
C LEU A 115 10.45 -8.72 -7.64
N VAL A 116 9.62 -9.42 -6.86
CA VAL A 116 9.71 -9.41 -5.41
C VAL A 116 11.07 -9.97 -4.98
N SER A 117 11.47 -11.15 -5.48
CA SER A 117 12.75 -11.77 -5.14
C SER A 117 13.94 -10.85 -5.44
N MET A 118 14.02 -10.29 -6.66
CA MET A 118 15.11 -9.37 -7.05
C MET A 118 15.21 -8.13 -6.14
N ASN A 119 14.07 -7.53 -5.80
CA ASN A 119 14.06 -6.33 -4.97
C ASN A 119 14.34 -6.65 -3.50
N VAL A 120 13.86 -7.79 -2.99
CA VAL A 120 14.20 -8.28 -1.64
C VAL A 120 15.69 -8.58 -1.54
N ASP A 121 16.28 -9.27 -2.53
CA ASP A 121 17.73 -9.55 -2.56
C ASP A 121 18.54 -8.26 -2.53
N ARG A 122 18.12 -7.26 -3.31
CA ARG A 122 18.73 -5.94 -3.30
C ARG A 122 18.63 -5.27 -1.94
N LEU A 123 17.44 -5.23 -1.34
CA LEU A 123 17.21 -4.60 -0.04
C LEU A 123 18.00 -5.28 1.09
N VAL A 124 18.14 -6.61 1.03
CA VAL A 124 19.00 -7.36 1.97
C VAL A 124 20.47 -7.01 1.74
N LYS A 125 20.94 -7.02 0.49
CA LYS A 125 22.32 -6.66 0.13
C LYS A 125 22.67 -5.23 0.55
N GLU A 126 21.74 -4.30 0.40
CA GLU A 126 21.91 -2.91 0.80
C GLU A 126 21.68 -2.69 2.31
N GLY A 127 21.29 -3.73 3.07
CA GLY A 127 21.15 -3.70 4.52
C GLY A 127 19.86 -3.02 5.02
N TYR A 128 18.85 -2.86 4.18
CA TYR A 128 17.53 -2.36 4.58
C TYR A 128 16.62 -3.45 5.13
N LEU A 129 16.82 -4.70 4.69
CA LEU A 129 16.11 -5.87 5.18
C LEU A 129 17.07 -6.92 5.71
N GLU A 130 16.61 -7.71 6.66
CA GLU A 130 17.23 -8.97 7.06
C GLU A 130 16.26 -10.13 6.86
N ARG A 131 16.84 -11.32 6.58
CA ARG A 131 16.08 -12.57 6.49
C ARG A 131 16.22 -13.31 7.81
N ARG A 132 15.09 -13.74 8.36
CA ARG A 132 15.04 -14.55 9.58
C ARG A 132 14.29 -15.85 9.31
N ALA A 133 14.91 -16.98 9.60
CA ALA A 133 14.22 -18.25 9.56
C ALA A 133 13.14 -18.29 10.64
N VAL A 134 11.96 -18.84 10.29
CA VAL A 134 10.87 -19.02 11.24
C VAL A 134 11.15 -20.27 12.08
N ALA A 135 11.12 -20.13 13.41
CA ALA A 135 11.28 -21.26 14.30
C ALA A 135 10.16 -22.30 14.05
N GLY A 136 10.54 -23.55 13.80
CA GLY A 136 9.59 -24.63 13.53
C GLY A 136 9.15 -24.78 12.06
N ASP A 137 9.46 -23.84 11.19
CA ASP A 137 9.18 -23.96 9.75
C ASP A 137 10.37 -23.49 8.90
N ARG A 138 11.22 -24.46 8.53
CA ARG A 138 12.43 -24.20 7.71
C ARG A 138 12.12 -23.69 6.29
N ARG A 139 10.87 -23.78 5.85
CA ARG A 139 10.44 -23.32 4.51
C ARG A 139 10.06 -21.85 4.50
N LYS A 140 9.76 -21.27 5.68
CA LYS A 140 9.35 -19.87 5.82
C LYS A 140 10.53 -19.01 6.24
N THR A 141 10.67 -17.89 5.54
CA THR A 141 11.64 -16.85 5.86
C THR A 141 10.90 -15.53 6.03
N GLU A 142 11.04 -14.93 7.19
CA GLU A 142 10.55 -13.58 7.47
C GLU A 142 11.53 -12.54 6.93
N LEU A 143 10.98 -11.43 6.48
CA LEU A 143 11.68 -10.23 6.06
C LEU A 143 11.45 -9.14 7.10
N LEU A 144 12.51 -8.70 7.73
CA LEU A 144 12.45 -7.70 8.79
C LEU A 144 13.15 -6.43 8.35
N CYS A 145 12.50 -5.29 8.56
CA CYS A 145 13.12 -3.99 8.35
C CYS A 145 14.21 -3.76 9.39
N THR A 146 15.39 -3.36 8.96
CA THR A 146 16.53 -3.07 9.83
C THR A 146 16.44 -1.65 10.39
N GLU A 147 17.32 -1.31 11.32
CA GLU A 147 17.47 0.07 11.82
C GLU A 147 17.78 1.06 10.66
N LYS A 148 18.60 0.62 9.69
CA LYS A 148 18.90 1.43 8.50
C LYS A 148 17.65 1.79 7.69
N ALA A 149 16.65 0.91 7.66
CA ALA A 149 15.40 1.17 6.95
C ALA A 149 14.52 2.22 7.64
N ARG A 150 14.71 2.48 8.94
CA ARG A 150 13.86 3.37 9.73
C ARG A 150 13.72 4.76 9.11
N SER A 151 14.83 5.40 8.78
CA SER A 151 14.79 6.75 8.18
C SER A 151 14.07 6.78 6.82
N VAL A 152 14.22 5.71 6.01
CA VAL A 152 13.51 5.57 4.73
C VAL A 152 12.02 5.41 4.97
N ILE A 153 11.63 4.59 5.95
CA ILE A 153 10.24 4.34 6.30
C ILE A 153 9.55 5.61 6.83
N GLU A 154 10.21 6.35 7.73
CA GLU A 154 9.70 7.62 8.26
C GLU A 154 9.49 8.66 7.15
N ARG A 155 10.46 8.82 6.26
CA ARG A 155 10.33 9.71 5.11
C ARG A 155 9.26 9.23 4.13
N GLY A 156 9.16 7.92 3.92
CA GLY A 156 8.12 7.30 3.09
C GLY A 156 6.73 7.56 3.67
N ARG A 157 6.54 7.42 4.97
CA ARG A 157 5.28 7.76 5.65
C ARG A 157 4.93 9.25 5.49
N ALA A 158 5.90 10.15 5.63
CA ALA A 158 5.68 11.57 5.41
C ALA A 158 5.20 11.87 3.98
N VAL A 159 5.80 11.22 2.97
CA VAL A 159 5.37 11.33 1.57
C VAL A 159 3.95 10.78 1.38
N GLN A 160 3.63 9.62 1.95
CA GLN A 160 2.29 9.03 1.90
C GLN A 160 1.26 9.94 2.55
N ASN A 161 1.52 10.46 3.74
CA ASN A 161 0.63 11.38 4.45
C ASN A 161 0.37 12.66 3.64
N THR A 162 1.42 13.24 3.07
CA THR A 162 1.30 14.42 2.19
C THR A 162 0.48 14.11 0.95
N PHE A 163 0.68 12.95 0.33
CA PHE A 163 -0.11 12.52 -0.83
C PHE A 163 -1.60 12.42 -0.48
N PHE A 164 -1.95 11.75 0.62
CA PHE A 164 -3.35 11.62 1.05
C PHE A 164 -3.98 12.96 1.41
N ALA A 165 -3.27 13.83 2.12
CA ALA A 165 -3.75 15.17 2.42
C ALA A 165 -4.07 15.97 1.15
N ARG A 166 -3.20 15.88 0.14
CA ARG A 166 -3.40 16.51 -1.16
C ARG A 166 -4.52 15.89 -1.96
N LEU A 167 -4.69 14.57 -1.91
CA LEU A 167 -5.78 13.85 -2.58
C LEU A 167 -7.15 14.33 -2.10
N LEU A 168 -7.26 14.64 -0.81
CA LEU A 168 -8.50 15.09 -0.19
C LEU A 168 -8.61 16.63 -0.09
N THR A 169 -7.77 17.39 -0.79
CA THR A 169 -7.87 18.84 -0.83
C THR A 169 -9.22 19.28 -1.39
N ASN A 170 -9.81 20.34 -0.82
CA ASN A 170 -11.12 20.90 -1.18
C ASN A 170 -12.32 19.96 -0.91
N THR A 171 -12.17 18.92 -0.09
CA THR A 171 -13.29 18.17 0.45
C THR A 171 -13.59 18.64 1.88
N ASP A 172 -14.85 18.68 2.25
CA ASP A 172 -15.28 18.92 3.63
C ASP A 172 -15.29 17.63 4.46
N GLU A 173 -15.43 17.76 5.76
CA GLU A 173 -15.41 16.62 6.68
C GLU A 173 -16.52 15.60 6.40
N PRO A 174 -17.80 16.00 6.21
CA PRO A 174 -18.85 15.03 5.90
C PRO A 174 -18.59 14.24 4.63
N THR A 175 -18.02 14.87 3.58
CA THR A 175 -17.64 14.21 2.34
C THR A 175 -16.53 13.17 2.55
N ARG A 176 -15.53 13.49 3.37
CA ARG A 176 -14.45 12.57 3.72
C ARG A 176 -14.97 11.35 4.49
N GLU A 177 -15.79 11.59 5.51
CA GLU A 177 -16.43 10.51 6.28
C GLU A 177 -17.26 9.59 5.38
N ALA A 178 -18.08 10.17 4.51
CA ALA A 178 -18.89 9.40 3.55
C ALA A 178 -18.01 8.59 2.59
N PHE A 179 -16.92 9.18 2.10
CA PHE A 179 -15.96 8.49 1.23
C PHE A 179 -15.33 7.28 1.93
N PHE A 180 -14.78 7.44 3.13
CA PHE A 180 -14.15 6.33 3.85
C PHE A 180 -15.14 5.24 4.22
N ARG A 181 -16.35 5.60 4.64
CA ARG A 181 -17.43 4.64 4.92
C ARG A 181 -17.79 3.83 3.67
N THR A 182 -17.93 4.52 2.52
CA THR A 182 -18.24 3.88 1.25
C THR A 182 -17.12 2.92 0.82
N MET A 183 -15.86 3.32 0.96
CA MET A 183 -14.71 2.48 0.65
C MET A 183 -14.66 1.22 1.52
N GLU A 184 -15.03 1.32 2.80
CA GLU A 184 -15.12 0.16 3.69
C GLU A 184 -16.20 -0.83 3.23
N ILE A 185 -17.38 -0.33 2.85
CA ILE A 185 -18.47 -1.16 2.34
C ILE A 185 -18.06 -1.85 1.04
N ILE A 186 -17.46 -1.10 0.10
CA ILE A 186 -16.96 -1.65 -1.17
C ILE A 186 -15.89 -2.72 -0.90
N GLY A 187 -14.97 -2.48 0.02
CA GLY A 187 -13.95 -3.45 0.41
C GLY A 187 -14.55 -4.77 0.90
N LYS A 188 -15.56 -4.71 1.75
CA LYS A 188 -16.29 -5.91 2.22
C LYS A 188 -16.98 -6.66 1.07
N ASN A 189 -17.64 -5.92 0.18
CA ASN A 189 -18.30 -6.52 -0.98
C ASN A 189 -17.30 -7.22 -1.91
N LEU A 190 -16.11 -6.60 -2.12
CA LEU A 190 -15.04 -7.21 -2.90
C LEU A 190 -14.50 -8.49 -2.26
N ASP A 191 -14.31 -8.50 -0.93
CA ASP A 191 -13.88 -9.70 -0.20
C ASP A 191 -14.91 -10.84 -0.35
N ASP A 192 -16.20 -10.54 -0.36
CA ASP A 192 -17.25 -11.54 -0.54
C ASP A 192 -17.30 -12.07 -1.97
N ILE A 193 -17.20 -11.19 -2.98
CA ILE A 193 -17.08 -11.59 -4.40
C ILE A 193 -15.87 -12.51 -4.63
N LEU A 194 -14.72 -12.21 -4.00
CA LEU A 194 -13.52 -13.04 -4.13
C LEU A 194 -13.69 -14.42 -3.47
N LYS A 195 -14.42 -14.52 -2.35
CA LYS A 195 -14.72 -15.80 -1.68
C LYS A 195 -15.68 -16.68 -2.48
N GLU A 196 -16.64 -16.06 -3.18
CA GLU A 196 -17.61 -16.78 -4.01
C GLU A 196 -16.98 -17.39 -5.27
N ASN A 197 -15.84 -16.87 -5.72
CA ASN A 197 -15.16 -17.28 -6.95
C ASN A 197 -13.81 -18.00 -6.70
N ALA A 198 -13.48 -18.35 -5.47
CA ALA A 198 -12.28 -19.08 -5.08
C ALA A 198 -12.56 -20.57 -4.91
#